data_b5cd2d61c063a9a9ace6e278a4dcd179
#
_entry.id   b5cd2d61c063a9a9ace6e278a4dcd179
#
_cell.length_a   1.000
_cell.length_b   1.000
_cell.length_c   1.000
_cell.angle_alpha   90.00
_cell.angle_beta   90.00
_cell.angle_gamma   90.00
#
_symmetry.space_group_name_H-M   'P 1'
#
loop_
_entity.id
_entity.type
_entity.pdbx_description
1 polymer ?
#
loop_
_entity_poly.entity_id
_entity_poly.type
_entity_poly.pdbx_seq_one_letter_code
_entity_poly.pdbx_strand_id
1 'polypeptide(L)'
;MLIVLPPSETKAPGGSGPALDLGGLSFPSLNPVRSALIDELAALPVDSALEVLKISEKLRPEAEANLSLRSSPTMPALHRYTGVLFDALSAPTLPELAWSRLAVGSALFGVVRAGDLIPRYRLSGGTKLDGRAMRSRWGRLITEALAEEDFVVDLRSGAYQQLGKVPGAVTV
;
A
#
# COMPACT_ATOMS: atom_id res chain seq x y z
N MET A 1 19.46 5.57 -0.99
CA MET A 1 19.00 4.79 0.18
C MET A 1 17.52 4.98 0.37
N LEU A 2 16.77 3.90 0.43
CA LEU A 2 15.34 3.87 0.68
C LEU A 2 15.02 3.00 1.90
N ILE A 3 14.17 3.49 2.79
CA ILE A 3 13.66 2.76 3.96
C ILE A 3 12.22 2.38 3.66
N VAL A 4 11.92 1.08 3.58
CA VAL A 4 10.58 0.58 3.28
C VAL A 4 9.90 0.14 4.57
N LEU A 5 8.90 0.90 4.99
CA LEU A 5 8.11 0.67 6.19
C LEU A 5 7.06 -0.43 5.95
N PRO A 6 6.66 -1.18 6.99
CA PRO A 6 5.46 -2.01 6.90
C PRO A 6 4.22 -1.11 6.79
N PRO A 7 3.17 -1.55 6.08
CA PRO A 7 1.90 -0.85 6.12
C PRO A 7 1.19 -1.07 7.45
N SER A 8 0.15 -0.27 7.70
CA SER A 8 -0.82 -0.52 8.76
C SER A 8 -2.15 -1.00 8.18
N GLU A 9 -2.89 -1.78 8.96
CA GLU A 9 -4.26 -2.16 8.62
C GLU A 9 -5.19 -0.93 8.69
N THR A 10 -5.02 -0.08 9.70
CA THR A 10 -5.78 1.16 9.87
C THR A 10 -5.22 2.29 9.00
N LYS A 11 -6.13 3.08 8.46
CA LYS A 11 -5.81 4.22 7.59
C LYS A 11 -6.70 5.41 7.91
N ALA A 12 -6.12 6.60 7.84
CA ALA A 12 -6.87 7.84 8.02
C ALA A 12 -7.99 7.95 6.97
N PRO A 13 -9.19 8.40 7.35
CA PRO A 13 -10.25 8.72 6.40
C PRO A 13 -10.00 10.05 5.69
N GLY A 14 -10.82 10.35 4.69
CA GLY A 14 -10.79 11.64 4.00
C GLY A 14 -9.57 11.83 3.11
N GLY A 15 -9.11 13.05 3.04
CA GLY A 15 -8.03 13.53 2.20
C GLY A 15 -8.44 14.82 1.49
N SER A 16 -7.45 15.62 1.08
CA SER A 16 -7.66 16.88 0.33
C SER A 16 -7.01 16.85 -1.06
N GLY A 17 -6.38 15.74 -1.41
CA GLY A 17 -5.77 15.55 -2.71
C GLY A 17 -6.79 15.19 -3.80
N PRO A 18 -6.38 15.24 -5.06
CA PRO A 18 -7.22 14.86 -6.20
C PRO A 18 -7.57 13.36 -6.16
N ALA A 19 -8.40 12.93 -7.08
CA ALA A 19 -8.63 11.50 -7.33
C ALA A 19 -7.31 10.77 -7.69
N LEU A 20 -7.26 9.47 -7.46
CA LEU A 20 -6.07 8.66 -7.72
C LEU A 20 -5.61 8.80 -9.18
N ASP A 21 -4.36 9.15 -9.35
CA ASP A 21 -3.63 9.11 -10.62
C ASP A 21 -2.48 8.09 -10.50
N LEU A 22 -2.63 6.94 -11.13
CA LEU A 22 -1.59 5.91 -11.14
C LEU A 22 -0.30 6.40 -11.83
N GLY A 23 -0.42 7.31 -12.81
CA GLY A 23 0.74 7.90 -13.48
C GLY A 23 1.57 8.81 -12.58
N GLY A 24 0.97 9.36 -11.53
CA GLY A 24 1.65 10.17 -10.53
C GLY A 24 2.32 9.38 -9.41
N LEU A 25 2.11 8.06 -9.32
CA LEU A 25 2.73 7.23 -8.30
C LEU A 25 4.17 6.85 -8.68
N SER A 26 5.01 6.74 -7.67
CA SER A 26 6.36 6.17 -7.79
C SER A 26 6.30 4.71 -8.23
N PHE A 27 7.38 4.22 -8.84
CA PHE A 27 7.50 2.85 -9.33
C PHE A 27 6.41 2.49 -10.37
N PRO A 28 6.39 3.17 -11.53
CA PRO A 28 5.32 3.01 -12.54
C PRO A 28 5.25 1.61 -13.16
N SER A 29 6.31 0.81 -13.08
CA SER A 29 6.30 -0.60 -13.50
C SER A 29 5.28 -1.45 -12.73
N LEU A 30 4.83 -0.99 -11.55
CA LEU A 30 3.81 -1.65 -10.73
C LEU A 30 2.37 -1.34 -11.19
N ASN A 31 2.16 -0.35 -12.02
CA ASN A 31 0.83 0.16 -12.37
C ASN A 31 -0.11 -0.87 -13.02
N PRO A 32 0.34 -1.81 -13.88
CA PRO A 32 -0.57 -2.83 -14.41
C PRO A 32 -1.23 -3.68 -13.32
N VAL A 33 -0.48 -4.10 -12.30
CA VAL A 33 -1.02 -4.87 -11.17
C VAL A 33 -1.87 -3.99 -10.26
N ARG A 34 -1.44 -2.75 -9.97
CA ARG A 34 -2.23 -1.78 -9.22
C ARG A 34 -3.61 -1.58 -9.83
N SER A 35 -3.66 -1.33 -11.14
CA SER A 35 -4.92 -1.11 -11.86
C SER A 35 -5.83 -2.33 -11.77
N ALA A 36 -5.32 -3.52 -12.03
CA ALA A 36 -6.10 -4.76 -11.96
C ALA A 36 -6.66 -5.01 -10.55
N LEU A 37 -5.86 -4.84 -9.50
CA LEU A 37 -6.31 -5.02 -8.12
C LEU A 37 -7.38 -3.99 -7.71
N ILE A 38 -7.22 -2.73 -8.13
CA ILE A 38 -8.20 -1.67 -7.89
C ILE A 38 -9.55 -2.02 -8.52
N ASP A 39 -9.54 -2.45 -9.78
CA ASP A 39 -10.77 -2.79 -10.50
C ASP A 39 -11.45 -4.03 -9.91
N GLU A 40 -10.69 -5.04 -9.51
CA GLU A 40 -11.23 -6.22 -8.84
C GLU A 40 -11.84 -5.90 -7.47
N LEU A 41 -11.17 -5.08 -6.64
CA LEU A 41 -11.71 -4.66 -5.35
C LEU A 41 -12.99 -3.82 -5.52
N ALA A 42 -13.00 -2.90 -6.47
CA ALA A 42 -14.16 -2.05 -6.74
C ALA A 42 -15.36 -2.83 -7.30
N ALA A 43 -15.11 -3.97 -7.92
CA ALA A 43 -16.17 -4.84 -8.46
C ALA A 43 -16.78 -5.79 -7.41
N LEU A 44 -16.14 -5.96 -6.24
CA LEU A 44 -16.66 -6.83 -5.20
C LEU A 44 -17.87 -6.20 -4.51
N PRO A 45 -19.03 -6.88 -4.46
CA PRO A 45 -20.12 -6.49 -3.56
C PRO A 45 -19.62 -6.45 -2.11
N VAL A 46 -20.10 -5.48 -1.32
CA VAL A 46 -19.58 -5.25 0.04
C VAL A 46 -19.64 -6.50 0.91
N ASP A 47 -20.74 -7.26 0.87
CA ASP A 47 -20.87 -8.48 1.66
C ASP A 47 -19.82 -9.54 1.26
N SER A 48 -19.59 -9.70 -0.03
CA SER A 48 -18.51 -10.58 -0.52
C SER A 48 -17.12 -10.05 -0.13
N ALA A 49 -16.95 -8.73 -0.13
CA ALA A 49 -15.70 -8.12 0.28
C ALA A 49 -15.37 -8.38 1.76
N LEU A 50 -16.38 -8.37 2.66
CA LEU A 50 -16.16 -8.71 4.07
C LEU A 50 -15.59 -10.13 4.23
N GLU A 51 -16.11 -11.10 3.48
CA GLU A 51 -15.64 -12.48 3.50
C GLU A 51 -14.22 -12.61 2.92
N VAL A 52 -13.99 -12.03 1.74
CA VAL A 52 -12.70 -12.09 1.04
C VAL A 52 -11.59 -11.40 1.83
N LEU A 53 -11.89 -10.24 2.40
CA LEU A 53 -10.95 -9.46 3.21
C LEU A 53 -10.82 -10.01 4.64
N LYS A 54 -11.68 -10.96 5.04
CA LYS A 54 -11.74 -11.55 6.40
C LYS A 54 -11.88 -10.49 7.49
N ILE A 55 -12.77 -9.54 7.27
CA ILE A 55 -13.06 -8.46 8.21
C ILE A 55 -14.50 -8.56 8.73
N SER A 56 -14.70 -8.08 9.96
CA SER A 56 -16.01 -8.10 10.60
C SER A 56 -16.93 -7.01 10.06
N GLU A 57 -18.22 -7.15 10.31
CA GLU A 57 -19.25 -6.16 9.97
C GLU A 57 -18.94 -4.75 10.50
N LYS A 58 -18.24 -4.64 11.63
CA LYS A 58 -17.79 -3.35 12.18
C LYS A 58 -16.85 -2.58 11.25
N LEU A 59 -16.16 -3.30 10.36
CA LEU A 59 -15.22 -2.73 9.39
C LEU A 59 -15.83 -2.58 7.99
N ARG A 60 -17.16 -2.75 7.86
CA ARG A 60 -17.89 -2.52 6.60
C ARG A 60 -17.51 -1.21 5.90
N PRO A 61 -17.39 -0.05 6.60
CA PRO A 61 -16.95 1.19 5.94
C PRO A 61 -15.58 1.11 5.27
N GLU A 62 -14.70 0.22 5.73
CA GLU A 62 -13.40 0.01 5.09
C GLU A 62 -13.53 -0.80 3.78
N ALA A 63 -14.44 -1.78 3.75
CA ALA A 63 -14.76 -2.49 2.50
C ALA A 63 -15.46 -1.58 1.50
N GLU A 64 -16.39 -0.72 1.97
CA GLU A 64 -17.07 0.28 1.14
C GLU A 64 -16.10 1.28 0.51
N ALA A 65 -15.02 1.66 1.21
CA ALA A 65 -14.00 2.54 0.66
C ALA A 65 -13.36 1.97 -0.62
N ASN A 66 -13.27 0.66 -0.75
CA ASN A 66 -12.73 0.01 -1.94
C ASN A 66 -13.60 0.21 -3.20
N LEU A 67 -14.89 0.54 -3.06
CA LEU A 67 -15.78 0.78 -4.20
C LEU A 67 -15.44 2.07 -4.97
N SER A 68 -14.76 3.01 -4.33
CA SER A 68 -14.47 4.33 -4.90
C SER A 68 -12.97 4.67 -4.97
N LEU A 69 -12.11 3.66 -5.09
CA LEU A 69 -10.65 3.85 -5.08
C LEU A 69 -10.15 4.82 -6.16
N ARG A 70 -10.81 4.87 -7.32
CA ARG A 70 -10.42 5.76 -8.42
C ARG A 70 -10.94 7.18 -8.30
N SER A 71 -11.96 7.42 -7.47
CA SER A 71 -12.66 8.72 -7.40
C SER A 71 -12.57 9.39 -6.02
N SER A 72 -12.25 8.65 -4.97
CA SER A 72 -12.16 9.22 -3.63
C SER A 72 -10.92 10.11 -3.48
N PRO A 73 -10.96 11.09 -2.55
CA PRO A 73 -9.83 11.98 -2.34
C PRO A 73 -8.61 11.23 -1.83
N THR A 74 -7.43 11.70 -2.22
CA THR A 74 -6.14 11.15 -1.83
C THR A 74 -5.46 11.98 -0.75
N MET A 75 -4.44 11.42 -0.15
CA MET A 75 -3.47 12.11 0.70
C MET A 75 -2.11 11.41 0.57
N PRO A 76 -1.00 12.05 0.97
CA PRO A 76 0.31 11.40 0.99
C PRO A 76 0.28 10.07 1.76
N ALA A 77 0.93 9.06 1.23
CA ALA A 77 0.95 7.72 1.82
C ALA A 77 1.37 7.73 3.29
N LEU A 78 2.38 8.54 3.63
CA LEU A 78 2.88 8.62 5.00
C LEU A 78 1.84 9.18 6.01
N HIS A 79 0.87 9.95 5.53
CA HIS A 79 -0.28 10.42 6.34
C HIS A 79 -1.49 9.48 6.25
N ARG A 80 -1.58 8.70 5.19
CA ARG A 80 -2.70 7.74 5.02
C ARG A 80 -2.61 6.59 6.01
N TYR A 81 -1.43 6.02 6.21
CA TYR A 81 -1.23 4.95 7.18
C TYR A 81 -1.20 5.51 8.61
N THR A 82 -1.89 4.83 9.53
CA THR A 82 -2.01 5.22 10.95
C THR A 82 -1.65 4.05 11.86
N GLY A 83 -1.67 4.27 13.17
CA GLY A 83 -1.34 3.26 14.16
C GLY A 83 0.05 3.43 14.77
N VAL A 84 0.44 2.53 15.66
CA VAL A 84 1.57 2.70 16.58
C VAL A 84 2.87 3.13 15.90
N LEU A 85 3.24 2.49 14.80
CA LEU A 85 4.47 2.83 14.08
C LEU A 85 4.40 4.25 13.49
N PHE A 86 3.29 4.58 12.82
CA PHE A 86 3.13 5.88 12.16
C PHE A 86 2.92 7.01 13.15
N ASP A 87 2.28 6.74 14.29
CA ASP A 87 2.14 7.69 15.40
C ASP A 87 3.52 7.99 16.01
N ALA A 88 4.33 6.96 16.23
CA ALA A 88 5.70 7.12 16.74
C ALA A 88 6.63 7.82 15.74
N LEU A 89 6.45 7.55 14.43
CA LEU A 89 7.22 8.19 13.37
C LEU A 89 6.94 9.69 13.28
N SER A 90 5.73 10.12 13.67
CA SER A 90 5.33 11.54 13.69
C SER A 90 5.66 12.28 12.38
N ALA A 91 5.15 11.78 11.27
CA ALA A 91 5.47 12.26 9.92
C ALA A 91 5.48 13.79 9.74
N PRO A 92 4.58 14.58 10.37
CA PRO A 92 4.62 16.04 10.25
C PRO A 92 5.88 16.70 10.82
N THR A 93 6.63 16.02 11.70
CA THR A 93 7.86 16.56 12.31
C THR A 93 9.12 16.21 11.51
N LEU A 94 9.00 15.35 10.51
CA LEU A 94 10.14 14.91 9.71
C LEU A 94 10.55 15.97 8.67
N PRO A 95 11.87 16.18 8.51
CA PRO A 95 12.36 17.06 7.45
C PRO A 95 12.10 16.44 6.07
N GLU A 96 12.01 17.29 5.04
CA GLU A 96 11.76 16.87 3.64
C GLU A 96 12.74 15.79 3.16
N LEU A 97 13.99 15.89 3.55
CA LEU A 97 15.01 14.89 3.21
C LEU A 97 14.66 13.49 3.76
N ALA A 98 14.04 13.41 4.95
CA ALA A 98 13.59 12.14 5.50
C ALA A 98 12.43 11.56 4.66
N TRP A 99 11.48 12.40 4.26
CA TRP A 99 10.37 12.00 3.40
C TRP A 99 10.85 11.38 2.08
N SER A 100 11.87 11.96 1.45
CA SER A 100 12.41 11.45 0.19
C SER A 100 13.04 10.05 0.30
N ARG A 101 13.37 9.62 1.52
CA ARG A 101 13.97 8.32 1.83
C ARG A 101 13.00 7.28 2.35
N LEU A 102 11.72 7.63 2.53
CA LEU A 102 10.71 6.75 3.08
C LEU A 102 9.78 6.22 1.99
N ALA A 103 9.46 4.94 2.10
CA ALA A 103 8.43 4.26 1.33
C ALA A 103 7.62 3.34 2.25
N VAL A 104 6.46 2.91 1.80
CA VAL A 104 5.59 1.98 2.53
C VAL A 104 5.26 0.81 1.61
N GLY A 105 5.45 -0.41 2.11
CA GLY A 105 4.95 -1.61 1.44
C GLY A 105 3.43 -1.64 1.44
N SER A 106 2.82 -2.21 0.41
CA SER A 106 1.37 -2.22 0.27
C SER A 106 0.90 -3.45 -0.51
N ALA A 107 -0.16 -4.10 -0.03
CA ALA A 107 -0.77 -5.18 -0.78
C ALA A 107 -1.42 -4.67 -2.09
N LEU A 108 -2.03 -3.48 -2.07
CA LEU A 108 -2.71 -2.89 -3.23
C LEU A 108 -1.74 -2.19 -4.19
N PHE A 109 -0.77 -1.46 -3.65
CA PHE A 109 0.12 -0.61 -4.45
C PHE A 109 1.53 -1.20 -4.63
N GLY A 110 1.83 -2.34 -4.00
CA GLY A 110 3.16 -2.96 -3.98
C GLY A 110 4.12 -2.21 -3.06
N VAL A 111 4.57 -1.06 -3.51
CA VAL A 111 5.34 -0.09 -2.73
C VAL A 111 5.00 1.32 -3.22
N VAL A 112 4.90 2.26 -2.30
CA VAL A 112 4.69 3.70 -2.58
C VAL A 112 5.69 4.52 -1.79
N ARG A 113 6.13 5.66 -2.33
CA ARG A 113 6.94 6.61 -1.56
C ARG A 113 6.06 7.42 -0.60
N ALA A 114 6.68 8.00 0.40
CA ALA A 114 6.01 8.77 1.46
C ALA A 114 5.02 9.81 0.93
N GLY A 115 5.39 10.51 -0.13
CA GLY A 115 4.59 11.58 -0.74
C GLY A 115 3.60 11.14 -1.80
N ASP A 116 3.58 9.89 -2.20
CA ASP A 116 2.64 9.38 -3.20
C ASP A 116 1.19 9.54 -2.70
N LEU A 117 0.34 10.08 -3.56
CA LEU A 117 -1.05 10.36 -3.22
C LEU A 117 -1.91 9.11 -3.40
N ILE A 118 -2.41 8.56 -2.30
CA ILE A 118 -3.21 7.33 -2.31
C ILE A 118 -4.58 7.51 -1.62
N PRO A 119 -5.63 6.83 -2.11
CA PRO A 119 -6.92 6.80 -1.46
C PRO A 119 -6.92 5.90 -0.22
N ARG A 120 -7.98 6.00 0.60
CA ARG A 120 -8.24 5.00 1.64
C ARG A 120 -8.62 3.67 0.99
N TYR A 121 -8.04 2.58 1.46
CA TYR A 121 -8.32 1.22 0.97
C TYR A 121 -8.21 0.19 2.09
N ARG A 122 -8.78 -0.98 1.87
CA ARG A 122 -8.59 -2.17 2.71
C ARG A 122 -8.13 -3.35 1.85
N LEU A 123 -6.91 -3.78 2.03
CA LEU A 123 -6.36 -5.01 1.45
C LEU A 123 -5.10 -5.39 2.23
N SER A 124 -5.01 -6.64 2.67
CA SER A 124 -3.82 -7.16 3.37
C SER A 124 -3.00 -8.09 2.48
N GLY A 125 -1.71 -8.23 2.81
CA GLY A 125 -0.79 -9.08 2.05
C GLY A 125 -1.17 -10.57 2.03
N GLY A 126 -1.94 -11.04 3.03
CA GLY A 126 -2.43 -12.41 3.10
C GLY A 126 -3.76 -12.68 2.39
N THR A 127 -4.38 -11.66 1.80
CA THR A 127 -5.66 -11.81 1.09
C THR A 127 -5.47 -12.58 -0.22
N LYS A 128 -6.49 -13.37 -0.58
CA LYS A 128 -6.62 -13.97 -1.91
C LYS A 128 -7.78 -13.30 -2.64
N LEU A 129 -7.51 -12.73 -3.80
CA LEU A 129 -8.53 -12.19 -4.70
C LEU A 129 -8.69 -13.14 -5.89
N ASP A 130 -9.93 -13.50 -6.19
CA ASP A 130 -10.25 -14.47 -7.24
C ASP A 130 -9.40 -15.76 -7.13
N GLY A 131 -9.25 -16.26 -5.88
CA GLY A 131 -8.45 -17.45 -5.56
C GLY A 131 -6.93 -17.28 -5.66
N ARG A 132 -6.43 -16.11 -6.05
CA ARG A 132 -5.00 -15.83 -6.25
C ARG A 132 -4.42 -15.05 -5.08
N ALA A 133 -3.34 -15.57 -4.50
CA ALA A 133 -2.61 -14.91 -3.42
C ALA A 133 -1.93 -13.62 -3.93
N MET A 134 -1.81 -12.59 -3.07
CA MET A 134 -1.12 -11.34 -3.40
C MET A 134 0.31 -11.58 -3.87
N ARG A 135 1.04 -12.50 -3.26
CA ARG A 135 2.38 -12.90 -3.70
C ARG A 135 2.42 -13.32 -5.17
N SER A 136 1.44 -14.12 -5.59
CA SER A 136 1.31 -14.56 -6.99
C SER A 136 0.95 -13.41 -7.93
N ARG A 137 0.16 -12.45 -7.45
CA ARG A 137 -0.24 -11.27 -8.22
C ARG A 137 0.93 -10.33 -8.49
N TRP A 138 1.77 -10.11 -7.47
CA TRP A 138 2.95 -9.25 -7.58
C TRP A 138 4.11 -9.92 -8.29
N GLY A 139 4.25 -11.25 -8.19
CA GLY A 139 5.34 -11.99 -8.82
C GLY A 139 6.70 -11.41 -8.44
N ARG A 140 7.47 -10.93 -9.42
CA ARG A 140 8.78 -10.32 -9.25
C ARG A 140 8.79 -8.79 -9.30
N LEU A 141 7.66 -8.16 -9.60
CA LEU A 141 7.62 -6.74 -9.93
C LEU A 141 8.11 -5.83 -8.78
N ILE A 142 7.72 -6.13 -7.53
CA ILE A 142 8.18 -5.34 -6.37
C ILE A 142 9.69 -5.52 -6.17
N THR A 143 10.21 -6.73 -6.31
CA THR A 143 11.64 -7.01 -6.24
C THR A 143 12.40 -6.22 -7.30
N GLU A 144 11.92 -6.22 -8.53
CA GLU A 144 12.54 -5.51 -9.65
C GLU A 144 12.48 -3.99 -9.47
N ALA A 145 11.35 -3.47 -9.01
CA ALA A 145 11.20 -2.04 -8.73
C ALA A 145 12.16 -1.55 -7.62
N LEU A 146 12.32 -2.32 -6.56
CA LEU A 146 13.21 -1.97 -5.44
C LEU A 146 14.68 -2.25 -5.74
N ALA A 147 14.99 -3.10 -6.72
CA ALA A 147 16.36 -3.34 -7.17
C ALA A 147 17.00 -2.13 -7.89
N GLU A 148 16.18 -1.17 -8.31
CA GLU A 148 16.68 0.10 -8.89
C GLU A 148 17.25 1.06 -7.82
N GLU A 149 17.01 0.79 -6.54
CA GLU A 149 17.52 1.59 -5.43
C GLU A 149 18.95 1.13 -5.03
N ASP A 150 19.86 2.06 -4.87
CA ASP A 150 21.27 1.76 -4.51
C ASP A 150 21.39 1.01 -3.17
N PHE A 151 20.52 1.32 -2.22
CA PHE A 151 20.54 0.73 -0.88
C PHE A 151 19.15 0.74 -0.27
N VAL A 152 18.68 -0.41 0.21
CA VAL A 152 17.37 -0.59 0.82
C VAL A 152 17.49 -1.08 2.26
N VAL A 153 16.76 -0.43 3.17
CA VAL A 153 16.45 -0.93 4.50
C VAL A 153 15.00 -1.41 4.48
N ASP A 154 14.79 -2.70 4.62
CA ASP A 154 13.47 -3.33 4.52
C ASP A 154 12.91 -3.66 5.91
N LEU A 155 12.03 -2.80 6.40
CA LEU A 155 11.35 -2.93 7.70
C LEU A 155 9.98 -3.62 7.58
N ARG A 156 9.61 -4.10 6.38
CA ARG A 156 8.34 -4.79 6.19
C ARG A 156 8.28 -6.07 7.02
N SER A 157 7.08 -6.43 7.51
CA SER A 157 6.86 -7.73 8.14
C SER A 157 7.06 -8.88 7.15
N GLY A 158 7.30 -10.10 7.64
CA GLY A 158 7.57 -11.26 6.81
C GLY A 158 6.51 -11.50 5.72
N ALA A 159 5.24 -11.29 6.02
CA ALA A 159 4.15 -11.42 5.05
C ALA A 159 4.30 -10.42 3.88
N TYR A 160 4.68 -9.18 4.16
CA TYR A 160 4.89 -8.16 3.13
C TYR A 160 6.24 -8.30 2.41
N GLN A 161 7.28 -8.79 3.07
CA GLN A 161 8.53 -9.18 2.41
C GLN A 161 8.30 -10.29 1.38
N GLN A 162 7.38 -11.22 1.66
CA GLN A 162 7.02 -12.31 0.73
C GLN A 162 6.34 -11.81 -0.56
N LEU A 163 5.78 -10.60 -0.58
CA LEU A 163 5.24 -10.00 -1.81
C LEU A 163 6.32 -9.59 -2.82
N GLY A 164 7.54 -9.38 -2.36
CA GLY A 164 8.70 -9.06 -3.19
C GLY A 164 9.94 -8.87 -2.33
N LYS A 165 10.75 -9.92 -2.24
CA LYS A 165 12.03 -9.87 -1.50
C LYS A 165 13.01 -8.93 -2.17
N VAL A 166 13.79 -8.23 -1.39
CA VAL A 166 14.86 -7.35 -1.86
C VAL A 166 16.22 -7.97 -1.52
N PRO A 167 16.88 -8.65 -2.48
CA PRO A 167 18.20 -9.19 -2.24
C PRO A 167 19.21 -8.10 -1.85
N GLY A 168 19.97 -8.35 -0.79
CA GLY A 168 20.97 -7.39 -0.30
C GLY A 168 20.41 -6.25 0.56
N ALA A 169 19.10 -6.18 0.79
CA ALA A 169 18.54 -5.23 1.74
C ALA A 169 18.97 -5.57 3.18
N VAL A 170 19.15 -4.52 3.99
CA VAL A 170 19.24 -4.68 5.44
C VAL A 170 17.83 -4.91 5.97
N THR A 171 17.63 -6.00 6.69
CA THR A 171 16.36 -6.34 7.34
C THR A 171 16.51 -6.26 8.85
N VAL A 172 15.44 -5.87 9.55
CA VAL A 172 15.39 -5.77 11.01
C VAL A 172 14.33 -6.73 11.55
#